data_01a4d4c24f6aa4c1a88ac2709cc16542
#
_entry.id   01a4d4c24f6aa4c1a88ac2709cc16542
#
_cell.length_a   1.000
_cell.length_b   1.000
_cell.length_c   1.000
_cell.angle_alpha   90.00
_cell.angle_beta   90.00
_cell.angle_gamma   90.00
#
_symmetry.space_group_name_H-M   'P 1'
#
loop_
_entity.id
_entity.type
_entity.pdbx_description
1 polymer ?
#
loop_
_entity_poly.entity_id
_entity_poly.type
_entity_poly.pdbx_seq_one_letter_code
_entity_poly.pdbx_strand_id
1 'polypeptide(L)'
;VSLVHMTKTLATQVGKFGITVNCIHPGTTRTERTAVMLEARAKEMGITPQEVEAQDFADGSPRTNHINRMIDASEIGYLTAYLASDKSWAVTGEVIMAGGGTGNAVYY
;
A
#
# COMPACT_ATOMS: atom_id res chain seq x y z
N VAL A 1 -3.98 10.28 -18.24
CA VAL A 1 -3.28 8.99 -18.23
C VAL A 1 -2.97 8.61 -16.79
N SER A 2 -3.40 7.43 -16.37
CA SER A 2 -3.12 6.97 -15.02
C SER A 2 -1.65 6.56 -14.86
N LEU A 3 -1.16 6.61 -13.63
CA LEU A 3 0.18 6.14 -13.30
C LEU A 3 0.36 4.67 -13.65
N VAL A 4 -0.68 3.86 -13.45
CA VAL A 4 -0.67 2.43 -13.81
C VAL A 4 -0.48 2.24 -15.32
N HIS A 5 -1.21 2.98 -16.14
CA HIS A 5 -1.09 2.91 -17.58
C HIS A 5 0.31 3.30 -18.04
N MET A 6 0.85 4.39 -17.50
CA MET A 6 2.19 4.85 -17.83
C MET A 6 3.25 3.81 -17.43
N THR A 7 3.10 3.20 -16.26
CA THR A 7 3.99 2.14 -15.77
C THR A 7 4.04 0.98 -16.76
N LYS A 8 2.87 0.48 -17.14
CA LYS A 8 2.78 -0.66 -18.07
C LYS A 8 3.34 -0.34 -19.45
N THR A 9 3.00 0.84 -19.97
CA THR A 9 3.50 1.28 -21.29
C THR A 9 5.02 1.43 -21.28
N LEU A 10 5.57 2.10 -20.28
CA LEU A 10 7.00 2.31 -20.18
C LEU A 10 7.76 0.98 -20.02
N ALA A 11 7.20 0.07 -19.22
CA ALA A 11 7.81 -1.25 -19.03
C ALA A 11 8.02 -2.00 -20.34
N THR A 12 7.05 -1.90 -21.28
CA THR A 12 7.17 -2.57 -22.58
C THR A 12 8.30 -1.98 -23.44
N GLN A 13 8.64 -0.72 -23.22
CA GLN A 13 9.63 -0.01 -24.03
C GLN A 13 11.07 -0.21 -23.53
N VAL A 14 11.24 -0.38 -22.21
CA VAL A 14 12.58 -0.38 -21.60
C VAL A 14 13.05 -1.73 -21.10
N GLY A 15 12.18 -2.76 -21.11
CA GLY A 15 12.53 -4.09 -20.63
C GLY A 15 13.74 -4.70 -21.35
N LYS A 16 13.83 -4.47 -22.67
CA LYS A 16 14.96 -4.95 -23.49
C LYS A 16 16.30 -4.32 -23.10
N PHE A 17 16.29 -3.23 -22.34
CA PHE A 17 17.50 -2.58 -21.85
C PHE A 17 17.87 -3.01 -20.43
N GLY A 18 17.15 -4.00 -19.87
CA GLY A 18 17.39 -4.44 -18.51
C GLY A 18 16.82 -3.49 -17.45
N ILE A 19 15.79 -2.76 -17.80
CA ILE A 19 15.13 -1.81 -16.88
C ILE A 19 13.75 -2.32 -16.54
N THR A 20 13.43 -2.38 -15.25
CA THR A 20 12.09 -2.74 -14.77
C THR A 20 11.34 -1.49 -14.34
N VAL A 21 10.03 -1.49 -14.57
CA VAL A 21 9.16 -0.37 -14.19
C VAL A 21 7.93 -0.94 -13.52
N ASN A 22 7.73 -0.61 -12.26
CA ASN A 22 6.63 -1.11 -11.45
C ASN A 22 5.95 0.03 -10.70
N CYS A 23 4.72 -0.20 -10.28
CA CYS A 23 3.95 0.73 -9.47
C CYS A 23 3.54 0.05 -8.17
N ILE A 24 3.73 0.73 -7.04
CA ILE A 24 3.28 0.23 -5.75
C ILE A 24 2.02 0.99 -5.37
N HIS A 25 0.98 0.24 -4.99
CA HIS A 25 -0.26 0.81 -4.48
C HIS A 25 -0.36 0.49 -2.99
N PRO A 26 0.04 1.42 -2.10
CA PRO A 26 -0.03 1.18 -0.66
C PRO A 26 -1.48 1.28 -0.18
N GLY A 27 -1.81 0.52 0.86
CA GLY A 27 -3.04 0.72 1.61
C GLY A 27 -2.88 1.81 2.65
N THR A 28 -3.72 1.79 3.68
CA THR A 28 -3.61 2.76 4.77
C THR A 28 -2.29 2.58 5.51
N THR A 29 -1.41 3.53 5.32
CA THR A 29 -0.04 3.49 5.83
C THR A 29 0.11 4.48 6.99
N ARG A 30 0.84 4.07 8.02
CA ARG A 30 1.12 4.91 9.18
C ARG A 30 2.10 6.01 8.78
N THR A 31 1.60 7.25 8.77
CA THR A 31 2.33 8.46 8.41
C THR A 31 1.97 9.58 9.39
N GLU A 32 2.64 10.72 9.28
CA GLU A 32 2.26 11.91 10.06
C GLU A 32 0.82 12.32 9.77
N ARG A 33 0.40 12.21 8.52
CA ARG A 33 -0.97 12.56 8.11
C ARG A 33 -2.01 11.66 8.77
N THR A 34 -1.77 10.35 8.82
CA THR A 34 -2.71 9.44 9.49
C THR A 34 -2.74 9.68 10.99
N ALA A 35 -1.61 10.03 11.61
CA ALA A 35 -1.57 10.38 13.02
C ALA A 35 -2.44 11.61 13.32
N VAL A 36 -2.34 12.66 12.49
CA VAL A 36 -3.16 13.86 12.62
C VAL A 36 -4.64 13.54 12.46
N MET A 37 -4.99 12.71 11.47
CA MET A 37 -6.38 12.29 11.24
C MET A 37 -6.95 11.50 12.42
N LEU A 38 -6.16 10.60 12.99
CA LEU A 38 -6.58 9.82 14.16
C LEU A 38 -6.79 10.71 15.38
N GLU A 39 -5.91 11.68 15.61
CA GLU A 39 -6.07 12.65 16.71
C GLU A 39 -7.35 13.47 16.56
N ALA A 40 -7.64 13.96 15.36
CA ALA A 40 -8.84 14.76 15.10
C ALA A 40 -10.11 13.94 15.34
N ARG A 41 -10.15 12.72 14.86
CA ARG A 41 -11.30 11.82 15.06
C ARG A 41 -11.46 11.42 16.53
N ALA A 42 -10.36 11.15 17.20
CA ALA A 42 -10.36 10.80 18.62
C ALA A 42 -10.97 11.93 19.46
N LYS A 43 -10.60 13.17 19.14
CA LYS A 43 -11.12 14.35 19.83
C LYS A 43 -12.62 14.50 19.66
N GLU A 44 -13.14 14.28 18.45
CA GLU A 44 -14.57 14.31 18.17
C GLU A 44 -15.33 13.21 18.90
N MET A 45 -14.74 12.02 19.01
CA MET A 45 -15.37 10.85 19.62
C MET A 45 -15.17 10.77 21.13
N GLY A 46 -14.31 11.60 21.71
CA GLY A 46 -14.02 11.58 23.13
C GLY A 46 -13.23 10.34 23.59
N ILE A 47 -12.42 9.77 22.70
CA ILE A 47 -11.58 8.59 22.97
C ILE A 47 -10.13 8.88 22.56
N THR A 48 -9.23 7.93 22.79
CA THR A 48 -7.83 8.09 22.41
C THR A 48 -7.60 7.76 20.93
N PRO A 49 -6.54 8.31 20.28
CA PRO A 49 -6.19 7.93 18.92
C PRO A 49 -5.97 6.43 18.76
N GLN A 50 -5.39 5.77 19.76
CA GLN A 50 -5.17 4.33 19.75
C GLN A 50 -6.47 3.55 19.72
N GLU A 51 -7.50 4.03 20.44
CA GLU A 51 -8.83 3.42 20.43
C GLU A 51 -9.51 3.59 19.07
N VAL A 52 -9.34 4.74 18.42
CA VAL A 52 -9.88 4.96 17.06
C VAL A 52 -9.21 3.98 16.08
N GLU A 53 -7.90 3.84 16.14
CA GLU A 53 -7.17 2.92 15.29
C GLU A 53 -7.63 1.47 15.50
N ALA A 54 -7.79 1.07 16.77
CA ALA A 54 -8.25 -0.28 17.10
C ALA A 54 -9.64 -0.56 16.53
N GLN A 55 -10.54 0.40 16.58
CA GLN A 55 -11.87 0.27 15.99
C GLN A 55 -11.85 0.19 14.47
N ASP A 56 -11.01 1.01 13.82
CA ASP A 56 -10.90 1.05 12.37
C ASP A 56 -10.39 -0.26 11.80
N PHE A 57 -9.50 -0.96 12.49
CA PHE A 57 -8.87 -2.19 12.01
C PHE A 57 -9.38 -3.46 12.68
N ALA A 58 -10.45 -3.35 13.46
CA ALA A 58 -11.12 -4.52 14.02
C ALA A 58 -11.82 -5.33 12.93
N ASP A 59 -12.01 -6.61 13.18
CA ASP A 59 -12.78 -7.46 12.28
C ASP A 59 -14.17 -6.88 12.04
N GLY A 60 -14.61 -6.91 10.78
CA GLY A 60 -15.89 -6.38 10.37
C GLY A 60 -15.93 -4.88 10.14
N SER A 61 -14.89 -4.14 10.48
CA SER A 61 -14.81 -2.73 10.16
C SER A 61 -14.68 -2.52 8.64
N PRO A 62 -15.43 -1.56 8.05
CA PRO A 62 -15.27 -1.27 6.62
C PRO A 62 -13.91 -0.69 6.25
N ARG A 63 -13.13 -0.25 7.24
CA ARG A 63 -11.80 0.35 7.02
C ARG A 63 -10.66 -0.64 7.22
N THR A 64 -10.94 -1.84 7.68
CA THR A 64 -9.91 -2.83 7.97
C THR A 64 -9.36 -3.48 6.69
N ASN A 65 -8.27 -4.19 6.86
CA ASN A 65 -7.66 -5.04 5.84
C ASN A 65 -7.54 -6.48 6.40
N HIS A 66 -6.94 -7.39 5.66
CA HIS A 66 -6.86 -8.78 6.08
C HIS A 66 -5.90 -9.01 7.25
N ILE A 67 -4.97 -8.10 7.50
CA ILE A 67 -4.02 -8.21 8.63
C ILE A 67 -4.43 -7.38 9.83
N ASN A 68 -5.58 -6.70 9.77
CA ASN A 68 -6.19 -5.94 10.87
C ASN A 68 -5.26 -4.88 11.49
N ARG A 69 -4.49 -4.21 10.67
CA ARG A 69 -3.63 -3.09 11.12
C ARG A 69 -3.24 -2.19 9.96
N MET A 70 -2.77 -0.98 10.30
CA MET A 70 -2.12 -0.12 9.33
C MET A 70 -0.82 -0.76 8.85
N ILE A 71 -0.42 -0.37 7.65
CA ILE A 71 0.88 -0.74 7.08
C ILE A 71 1.91 0.25 7.62
N ASP A 72 3.06 -0.24 8.08
CA ASP A 72 4.16 0.65 8.45
C ASP A 72 4.88 1.13 7.19
N ALA A 73 5.33 2.37 7.20
CA ALA A 73 6.06 2.93 6.06
C ALA A 73 7.30 2.10 5.70
N SER A 74 7.95 1.50 6.70
CA SER A 74 9.09 0.60 6.50
C SER A 74 8.73 -0.63 5.64
N GLU A 75 7.50 -1.13 5.75
CA GLU A 75 7.05 -2.28 4.96
C GLU A 75 6.98 -1.92 3.47
N ILE A 76 6.55 -0.71 3.14
CA ILE A 76 6.59 -0.21 1.77
C ILE A 76 8.05 -0.03 1.32
N GLY A 77 8.90 0.43 2.23
CA GLY A 77 10.34 0.56 1.97
C GLY A 77 11.01 -0.77 1.64
N TYR A 78 10.68 -1.83 2.36
CA TYR A 78 11.22 -3.18 2.09
C TYR A 78 10.82 -3.69 0.72
N LEU A 79 9.56 -3.50 0.35
CA LEU A 79 9.09 -3.87 -1.00
C LEU A 79 9.83 -3.06 -2.07
N THR A 80 9.96 -1.76 -1.87
CA THR A 80 10.67 -0.87 -2.79
C THR A 80 12.13 -1.30 -2.95
N ALA A 81 12.80 -1.62 -1.85
CA ALA A 81 14.19 -2.08 -1.86
C ALA A 81 14.34 -3.39 -2.64
N TYR A 82 13.39 -4.32 -2.47
CA TYR A 82 13.38 -5.56 -3.25
C TYR A 82 13.26 -5.27 -4.74
N LEU A 83 12.31 -4.42 -5.13
CA LEU A 83 12.08 -4.08 -6.53
C LEU A 83 13.27 -3.32 -7.15
N ALA A 84 14.03 -2.60 -6.34
CA ALA A 84 15.24 -1.91 -6.78
C ALA A 84 16.47 -2.82 -6.83
N SER A 85 16.37 -4.03 -6.29
CA SER A 85 17.49 -4.97 -6.22
C SER A 85 17.67 -5.74 -7.53
N ASP A 86 18.82 -6.38 -7.65
CA ASP A 86 19.12 -7.27 -8.79
C ASP A 86 18.42 -8.63 -8.71
N LYS A 87 17.60 -8.84 -7.66
CA LYS A 87 16.84 -10.07 -7.45
C LYS A 87 15.43 -10.01 -8.00
N SER A 88 15.00 -8.85 -8.51
CA SER A 88 13.62 -8.62 -8.94
C SER A 88 13.42 -8.52 -10.45
N TRP A 89 14.37 -9.02 -11.24
CA TRP A 89 14.33 -8.92 -12.70
C TRP A 89 13.09 -9.53 -13.36
N ALA A 90 12.45 -10.49 -12.69
CA ALA A 90 11.24 -11.11 -13.20
C ALA A 90 9.99 -10.23 -13.03
N VAL A 91 10.09 -9.13 -12.29
CA VAL A 91 8.95 -8.26 -11.96
C VAL A 91 9.08 -6.96 -12.72
N THR A 92 8.23 -6.76 -13.72
CA THR A 92 8.15 -5.49 -14.45
C THR A 92 6.75 -5.32 -15.03
N GLY A 93 6.33 -4.09 -15.17
CA GLY A 93 5.00 -3.75 -15.69
C GLY A 93 3.88 -4.09 -14.71
N GLU A 94 4.18 -4.27 -13.44
CA GLU A 94 3.20 -4.71 -12.44
C GLU A 94 2.74 -3.58 -11.54
N VAL A 95 1.50 -3.70 -11.08
CA VAL A 95 0.97 -2.91 -9.98
C VAL A 95 0.92 -3.83 -8.77
N ILE A 96 1.72 -3.50 -7.77
CA ILE A 96 1.87 -4.34 -6.59
C ILE A 96 1.09 -3.71 -5.43
N MET A 97 0.07 -4.42 -4.98
CA MET A 97 -0.77 -3.98 -3.88
C MET A 97 -0.07 -4.28 -2.56
N ALA A 98 0.18 -3.26 -1.76
CA ALA A 98 0.82 -3.38 -0.45
C ALA A 98 -0.09 -2.78 0.62
N GLY A 99 -1.27 -3.32 0.76
CA GLY A 99 -2.33 -2.80 1.63
C GLY A 99 -2.81 -3.75 2.71
N GLY A 100 -2.09 -4.85 2.94
CA GLY A 100 -2.51 -5.84 3.93
C GLY A 100 -3.68 -6.72 3.48
N GLY A 101 -4.06 -6.63 2.21
CA GLY A 101 -5.16 -7.39 1.63
C GLY A 101 -6.51 -6.70 1.82
N THR A 102 -7.25 -6.55 0.75
CA THR A 102 -8.61 -5.98 0.78
C THR A 102 -9.47 -6.71 -0.25
N GLY A 103 -10.72 -6.97 0.11
CA GLY A 103 -11.66 -7.64 -0.77
C GLY A 103 -11.35 -9.12 -0.97
N ASN A 104 -12.22 -9.80 -1.69
CA ASN A 104 -12.15 -11.24 -1.93
C ASN A 104 -12.15 -11.58 -3.42
N ALA A 105 -11.95 -10.59 -4.29
CA ALA A 105 -11.95 -10.80 -5.72
C ALA A 105 -10.68 -11.53 -6.18
N VAL A 106 -10.85 -12.47 -7.10
CA VAL A 106 -9.74 -13.20 -7.72
C VAL A 106 -9.69 -12.79 -9.18
N TYR A 107 -8.52 -12.37 -9.64
CA TYR A 107 -8.29 -11.92 -11.01
C TYR A 107 -7.31 -12.87 -11.70
N TYR A 108 -7.70 -13.34 -12.84
CA TYR A 108 -6.89 -14.22 -13.67
C TYR A 108 -6.51 -13.54 -14.98
#